data_262cd4aaa80358c486fa4f05d8d61937
#
_entry.id   262cd4aaa80358c486fa4f05d8d61937
#
_cell.length_a   1.000
_cell.length_b   1.000
_cell.length_c   1.000
_cell.angle_alpha   90.00
_cell.angle_beta   90.00
_cell.angle_gamma   90.00
#
_symmetry.space_group_name_H-M   'P 1'
#
loop_
_entity.id
_entity.type
_entity.pdbx_description
1 polymer ?
#
loop_
_entity_poly.entity_id
_entity_poly.type
_entity_poly.pdbx_seq_one_letter_code
_entity_poly.pdbx_strand_id
1 'polypeptide(L)'
;MPVRRLSLIAALAMLPALTGCGGSQPDAPPPPSREAEAAIASDGGAPHDALGRAIDALFDADAVGETRALLIMKRGSVIAERYGPGFDAGSRLQGWSMSQCLTALTIGQLVSDGRLRLNETASIPAWQRPGDPRGAIILRQLLQMRSGLRHREDAVPARTSDRFRMLFLDGRDDMAAYAEAQPLAAPAGQAFAISSATGVILADLAARALTDSRDPRVRAALVSEYMRTRILEPVGMTSTVIGFDRAGTMIGSSMMEATARDWARVGELLRHTGSVKGGADPAAPLDTVHAGTLAPQSRLWCRSLAQSSGRKGIAQPAMARRRARKPVRLPGRTRTGGARIAGPASHRGPPGCHRAGQGGRAAR
;
A
#
# COMPACT_ATOMS: atom_id res chain seq x y z
N MET A 1 -58.87 -21.71 78.63
CA MET A 1 -58.23 -20.90 79.67
C MET A 1 -56.78 -20.70 79.38
N PRO A 2 -56.15 -19.53 79.57
CA PRO A 2 -56.67 -18.16 79.36
C PRO A 2 -55.77 -17.39 78.34
N VAL A 3 -56.32 -16.33 77.88
CA VAL A 3 -55.84 -15.16 77.14
C VAL A 3 -54.62 -14.50 77.81
N ARG A 4 -53.58 -14.10 77.06
CA ARG A 4 -52.75 -12.94 77.38
C ARG A 4 -52.51 -12.07 76.19
N ARG A 5 -53.03 -10.88 76.28
CA ARG A 5 -52.69 -9.73 75.41
C ARG A 5 -51.32 -9.18 75.80
N LEU A 6 -50.53 -8.69 74.84
CA LEU A 6 -49.56 -7.60 75.05
C LEU A 6 -49.23 -7.04 73.67
N SER A 7 -49.72 -5.89 73.42
CA SER A 7 -49.12 -4.54 73.38
C SER A 7 -48.19 -4.27 72.21
N LEU A 8 -48.73 -3.40 71.30
CA LEU A 8 -47.97 -2.69 70.26
C LEU A 8 -46.89 -1.82 70.92
N ILE A 9 -45.69 -1.89 70.36
CA ILE A 9 -44.71 -0.81 70.40
C ILE A 9 -44.31 -0.52 68.94
N ALA A 10 -44.78 0.67 68.49
CA ALA A 10 -44.40 1.26 67.23
C ALA A 10 -42.99 1.81 67.37
N ALA A 11 -42.06 1.19 66.67
CA ALA A 11 -40.71 1.71 66.45
C ALA A 11 -40.68 2.42 65.06
N LEU A 12 -40.74 3.72 65.06
CA LEU A 12 -40.55 4.60 63.92
C LEU A 12 -39.03 4.57 63.55
N ALA A 13 -38.63 3.74 62.62
CA ALA A 13 -37.25 3.72 62.09
C ALA A 13 -37.15 4.80 61.02
N MET A 14 -36.41 5.86 61.31
CA MET A 14 -35.92 6.82 60.33
C MET A 14 -34.98 6.09 59.36
N LEU A 15 -35.40 5.95 58.08
CA LEU A 15 -34.49 5.62 56.97
C LEU A 15 -33.65 6.85 56.67
N PRO A 16 -32.30 6.76 56.65
CA PRO A 16 -31.50 7.80 56.04
C PRO A 16 -31.72 7.74 54.52
N ALA A 17 -32.14 8.85 53.93
CA ALA A 17 -32.12 9.06 52.49
C ALA A 17 -30.68 8.99 52.01
N LEU A 18 -30.29 7.86 51.45
CA LEU A 18 -29.08 7.75 50.61
C LEU A 18 -29.35 8.58 49.37
N THR A 19 -28.94 9.84 49.39
CA THR A 19 -28.71 10.63 48.19
C THR A 19 -27.58 9.91 47.41
N GLY A 20 -27.97 9.03 46.49
CA GLY A 20 -27.05 8.46 45.53
C GLY A 20 -26.36 9.57 44.77
N CYS A 21 -25.03 9.66 44.86
CA CYS A 21 -24.21 10.38 43.92
C CYS A 21 -24.56 9.84 42.53
N GLY A 22 -25.30 10.63 41.75
CA GLY A 22 -25.52 10.40 40.34
C GLY A 22 -24.17 10.52 39.65
N GLY A 23 -23.43 9.40 39.56
CA GLY A 23 -22.37 9.28 38.60
C GLY A 23 -23.02 9.42 37.22
N SER A 24 -22.71 10.49 36.51
CA SER A 24 -23.06 10.64 35.11
C SER A 24 -22.57 9.39 34.39
N GLN A 25 -23.51 8.56 33.94
CA GLN A 25 -23.17 7.50 32.99
C GLN A 25 -22.49 8.21 31.84
N PRO A 26 -21.33 7.67 31.37
CA PRO A 26 -20.72 8.22 30.18
C PRO A 26 -21.76 8.21 29.05
N ASP A 27 -21.92 9.35 28.40
CA ASP A 27 -22.87 9.51 27.31
C ASP A 27 -22.67 8.36 26.32
N ALA A 28 -23.78 7.75 25.90
CA ALA A 28 -23.73 6.71 24.90
C ALA A 28 -23.00 7.26 23.63
N PRO A 29 -22.10 6.48 23.03
CA PRO A 29 -21.41 6.95 21.86
C PRO A 29 -22.43 7.31 20.76
N PRO A 30 -22.16 8.34 19.94
CA PRO A 30 -23.08 8.78 18.90
C PRO A 30 -23.40 7.62 17.93
N PRO A 31 -24.61 7.63 17.32
CA PRO A 31 -24.95 6.64 16.28
C PRO A 31 -24.01 6.78 15.08
N PRO A 32 -23.82 5.70 14.29
CA PRO A 32 -23.06 5.78 13.06
C PRO A 32 -23.73 6.71 12.03
N SER A 33 -22.95 7.22 11.08
CA SER A 33 -23.46 8.00 9.96
C SER A 33 -24.30 7.13 9.02
N ARG A 34 -25.19 7.77 8.23
CA ARG A 34 -25.98 7.06 7.19
C ARG A 34 -25.07 6.40 6.14
N GLU A 35 -23.96 7.02 5.82
CA GLU A 35 -22.97 6.50 4.90
C GLU A 35 -22.30 5.23 5.45
N ALA A 36 -22.00 5.19 6.75
CA ALA A 36 -21.45 4.00 7.39
C ALA A 36 -22.48 2.87 7.48
N GLU A 37 -23.75 3.20 7.80
CA GLU A 37 -24.84 2.23 7.80
C GLU A 37 -25.05 1.62 6.40
N ALA A 38 -25.10 2.48 5.37
CA ALA A 38 -25.26 2.04 3.98
C ALA A 38 -24.09 1.20 3.47
N ALA A 39 -22.90 1.37 4.05
CA ALA A 39 -21.71 0.60 3.69
C ALA A 39 -21.73 -0.85 4.20
N ILE A 40 -22.59 -1.16 5.19
CA ILE A 40 -22.66 -2.48 5.83
C ILE A 40 -23.60 -3.38 5.04
N ALA A 41 -23.04 -4.36 4.35
CA ALA A 41 -23.81 -5.40 3.64
C ALA A 41 -24.34 -6.49 4.59
N SER A 42 -23.57 -6.79 5.64
CA SER A 42 -23.97 -7.66 6.75
C SER A 42 -23.11 -7.32 7.98
N ASP A 43 -23.62 -7.58 9.18
CA ASP A 43 -22.88 -7.32 10.42
C ASP A 43 -21.68 -8.27 10.63
N GLY A 44 -21.63 -9.33 9.87
CA GLY A 44 -20.58 -10.33 9.98
C GLY A 44 -20.41 -10.91 11.40
N GLY A 45 -21.39 -10.69 12.29
CA GLY A 45 -21.36 -11.06 13.70
C GLY A 45 -20.73 -10.00 14.61
N ALA A 46 -20.51 -8.77 14.13
CA ALA A 46 -20.18 -7.61 14.94
C ALA A 46 -21.47 -6.83 15.28
N PRO A 47 -21.57 -6.15 16.44
CA PRO A 47 -22.68 -5.22 16.69
C PRO A 47 -22.72 -4.15 15.60
N HIS A 48 -23.89 -3.99 14.95
CA HIS A 48 -24.06 -3.12 13.78
C HIS A 48 -23.55 -1.68 14.02
N ASP A 49 -24.00 -1.06 15.09
CA ASP A 49 -23.60 0.31 15.43
C ASP A 49 -22.09 0.44 15.74
N ALA A 50 -21.51 -0.58 16.36
CA ALA A 50 -20.07 -0.57 16.62
C ALA A 50 -19.27 -0.68 15.32
N LEU A 51 -19.72 -1.51 14.36
CA LEU A 51 -19.11 -1.61 13.04
C LEU A 51 -19.27 -0.29 12.27
N GLY A 52 -20.46 0.32 12.29
CA GLY A 52 -20.71 1.60 11.65
C GLY A 52 -19.82 2.72 12.19
N ARG A 53 -19.71 2.86 13.52
CA ARG A 53 -18.79 3.84 14.13
C ARG A 53 -17.32 3.57 13.78
N ALA A 54 -16.90 2.30 13.71
CA ALA A 54 -15.55 1.96 13.31
C ALA A 54 -15.27 2.33 11.84
N ILE A 55 -16.27 2.16 10.96
CA ILE A 55 -16.20 2.61 9.57
C ILE A 55 -16.07 4.14 9.52
N ASP A 56 -16.89 4.89 10.24
CA ASP A 56 -16.81 6.35 10.28
C ASP A 56 -15.44 6.83 10.74
N ALA A 57 -14.88 6.23 11.79
CA ALA A 57 -13.57 6.60 12.30
C ALA A 57 -12.45 6.41 11.23
N LEU A 58 -12.62 5.49 10.27
CA LEU A 58 -11.68 5.30 9.18
C LEU A 58 -11.85 6.34 8.04
N PHE A 59 -12.95 7.08 8.03
CA PHE A 59 -13.22 8.16 7.07
C PHE A 59 -13.15 9.56 7.71
N ASP A 60 -12.73 9.65 8.97
CA ASP A 60 -12.41 10.93 9.60
C ASP A 60 -11.06 11.45 9.08
N ALA A 61 -11.13 12.35 8.09
CA ALA A 61 -9.95 12.88 7.41
C ALA A 61 -9.00 13.65 8.35
N ASP A 62 -9.53 14.26 9.41
CA ASP A 62 -8.71 14.98 10.40
C ASP A 62 -7.91 14.03 11.29
N ALA A 63 -8.47 12.84 11.56
CA ALA A 63 -7.84 11.83 12.40
C ALA A 63 -6.89 10.92 11.62
N VAL A 64 -7.26 10.45 10.42
CA VAL A 64 -6.54 9.41 9.69
C VAL A 64 -6.02 9.86 8.32
N GLY A 65 -6.41 11.04 7.83
CA GLY A 65 -6.12 11.50 6.48
C GLY A 65 -7.16 10.98 5.46
N GLU A 66 -6.83 11.06 4.18
CA GLU A 66 -7.73 10.63 3.11
C GLU A 66 -7.86 9.09 3.08
N THR A 67 -9.07 8.58 3.28
CA THR A 67 -9.42 7.17 3.02
C THR A 67 -10.18 7.09 1.70
N ARG A 68 -9.62 6.41 0.71
CA ARG A 68 -10.17 6.28 -0.65
C ARG A 68 -11.15 5.14 -0.79
N ALA A 69 -10.84 4.00 -0.17
CA ALA A 69 -11.72 2.84 -0.16
C ALA A 69 -11.50 2.01 1.11
N LEU A 70 -12.57 1.47 1.62
CA LEU A 70 -12.60 0.45 2.66
C LEU A 70 -13.41 -0.73 2.15
N LEU A 71 -12.84 -1.93 2.24
CA LEU A 71 -13.53 -3.17 2.00
C LEU A 71 -13.19 -4.15 3.11
N ILE A 72 -14.20 -4.64 3.80
CA ILE A 72 -14.06 -5.61 4.90
C ILE A 72 -14.67 -6.93 4.46
N MET A 73 -13.87 -7.98 4.56
CA MET A 73 -14.29 -9.33 4.23
C MET A 73 -14.24 -10.24 5.44
N LYS A 74 -15.19 -11.16 5.52
CA LYS A 74 -15.20 -12.24 6.49
C LYS A 74 -15.62 -13.53 5.82
N ARG A 75 -14.75 -14.55 5.88
CA ARG A 75 -14.98 -15.89 5.31
C ARG A 75 -15.34 -15.87 3.81
N GLY A 76 -14.72 -14.96 3.05
CA GLY A 76 -14.96 -14.82 1.61
C GLY A 76 -16.10 -13.86 1.23
N SER A 77 -16.93 -13.43 2.17
CA SER A 77 -18.03 -12.50 1.92
C SER A 77 -17.65 -11.08 2.31
N VAL A 78 -18.03 -10.10 1.48
CA VAL A 78 -17.92 -8.68 1.81
C VAL A 78 -18.97 -8.35 2.86
N ILE A 79 -18.55 -7.85 4.01
CA ILE A 79 -19.45 -7.41 5.09
C ILE A 79 -19.61 -5.90 5.12
N ALA A 80 -18.61 -5.15 4.65
CA ALA A 80 -18.74 -3.72 4.46
C ALA A 80 -17.87 -3.23 3.31
N GLU A 81 -18.35 -2.20 2.61
CA GLU A 81 -17.65 -1.56 1.51
C GLU A 81 -18.03 -0.08 1.45
N ARG A 82 -17.03 0.82 1.55
CA ARG A 82 -17.22 2.27 1.49
C ARG A 82 -16.11 2.92 0.69
N TYR A 83 -16.47 3.95 -0.06
CA TYR A 83 -15.54 4.76 -0.83
C TYR A 83 -15.56 6.21 -0.36
N GLY A 84 -14.40 6.84 -0.37
CA GLY A 84 -14.26 8.26 -0.09
C GLY A 84 -14.75 9.13 -1.24
N PRO A 85 -14.85 10.45 -1.02
CA PRO A 85 -15.28 11.39 -2.06
C PRO A 85 -14.44 11.28 -3.34
N GLY A 86 -15.11 11.14 -4.48
CA GLY A 86 -14.45 10.98 -5.79
C GLY A 86 -13.97 9.57 -6.13
N PHE A 87 -14.24 8.59 -5.28
CA PHE A 87 -13.93 7.18 -5.52
C PHE A 87 -15.20 6.31 -5.50
N ASP A 88 -15.14 5.20 -6.22
CA ASP A 88 -16.20 4.22 -6.35
C ASP A 88 -15.65 2.80 -6.54
N ALA A 89 -16.53 1.82 -6.75
CA ALA A 89 -16.16 0.42 -6.96
C ALA A 89 -15.33 0.18 -8.23
N GLY A 90 -15.39 1.07 -9.21
CA GLY A 90 -14.62 1.03 -10.45
C GLY A 90 -13.27 1.74 -10.36
N SER A 91 -13.05 2.52 -9.32
CA SER A 91 -11.82 3.28 -9.13
C SER A 91 -10.62 2.37 -8.94
N ARG A 92 -9.59 2.54 -9.78
CA ARG A 92 -8.32 1.83 -9.62
C ARG A 92 -7.48 2.54 -8.58
N LEU A 93 -7.01 1.77 -7.62
CA LEU A 93 -6.21 2.24 -6.50
C LEU A 93 -4.80 1.70 -6.63
N GLN A 94 -3.83 2.60 -6.42
CA GLN A 94 -2.41 2.27 -6.46
C GLN A 94 -2.06 1.26 -5.38
N GLY A 95 -1.52 0.11 -5.79
CA GLY A 95 -1.21 -0.99 -4.88
C GLY A 95 0.04 -0.77 -4.02
N TRP A 96 0.95 0.13 -4.45
CA TRP A 96 2.24 0.31 -3.79
C TRP A 96 2.88 -1.04 -3.45
N SER A 97 3.29 -1.26 -2.20
CA SER A 97 3.94 -2.52 -1.80
C SER A 97 3.07 -3.77 -1.93
N MET A 98 1.74 -3.66 -2.09
CA MET A 98 0.90 -4.81 -2.45
C MET A 98 1.25 -5.38 -3.83
N SER A 99 1.78 -4.55 -4.75
CA SER A 99 2.27 -4.99 -6.06
C SER A 99 3.33 -6.09 -5.95
N GLN A 100 4.12 -6.08 -4.88
CA GLN A 100 5.14 -7.10 -4.64
C GLN A 100 4.53 -8.50 -4.44
N CYS A 101 3.29 -8.60 -3.94
CA CYS A 101 2.60 -9.89 -3.84
C CYS A 101 2.34 -10.48 -5.22
N LEU A 102 1.86 -9.66 -6.17
CA LEU A 102 1.63 -10.10 -7.55
C LEU A 102 2.95 -10.47 -8.25
N THR A 103 4.02 -9.70 -8.01
CA THR A 103 5.36 -10.03 -8.51
C THR A 103 5.84 -11.38 -7.99
N ALA A 104 5.64 -11.64 -6.70
CA ALA A 104 6.01 -12.94 -6.11
C ALA A 104 5.17 -14.10 -6.64
N LEU A 105 3.88 -13.89 -6.87
CA LEU A 105 3.00 -14.87 -7.51
C LEU A 105 3.50 -15.17 -8.93
N THR A 106 3.94 -14.13 -9.67
CA THR A 106 4.53 -14.29 -11.02
C THR A 106 5.77 -15.16 -10.97
N ILE A 107 6.69 -14.88 -10.06
CA ILE A 107 7.89 -15.72 -9.86
C ILE A 107 7.50 -17.15 -9.45
N GLY A 108 6.52 -17.31 -8.56
CA GLY A 108 6.04 -18.63 -8.15
C GLY A 108 5.48 -19.45 -9.30
N GLN A 109 4.75 -18.83 -10.24
CA GLN A 109 4.27 -19.50 -11.45
C GLN A 109 5.41 -19.86 -12.40
N LEU A 110 6.39 -18.97 -12.59
CA LEU A 110 7.58 -19.26 -13.42
C LEU A 110 8.41 -20.41 -12.84
N VAL A 111 8.47 -20.53 -11.52
CA VAL A 111 9.10 -21.69 -10.86
C VAL A 111 8.27 -22.96 -11.09
N SER A 112 6.95 -22.88 -11.01
CA SER A 112 6.06 -24.01 -11.30
C SER A 112 6.15 -24.48 -12.74
N ASP A 113 6.32 -23.54 -13.68
CA ASP A 113 6.51 -23.82 -15.11
C ASP A 113 7.93 -24.31 -15.43
N GLY A 114 8.80 -24.46 -14.42
CA GLY A 114 10.20 -24.93 -14.59
C GLY A 114 11.16 -23.90 -15.21
N ARG A 115 10.70 -22.64 -15.40
CA ARG A 115 11.49 -21.56 -16.00
C ARG A 115 12.48 -20.92 -15.04
N LEU A 116 12.18 -20.97 -13.75
CA LEU A 116 13.04 -20.49 -12.66
C LEU A 116 13.18 -21.55 -11.56
N ARG A 117 14.26 -21.50 -10.80
CA ARG A 117 14.50 -22.43 -9.69
C ARG A 117 14.88 -21.68 -8.42
N LEU A 118 14.21 -21.99 -7.32
CA LEU A 118 14.34 -21.25 -6.05
C LEU A 118 15.75 -21.27 -5.45
N ASN A 119 16.46 -22.38 -5.61
CA ASN A 119 17.76 -22.62 -4.98
C ASN A 119 18.93 -22.37 -5.94
N GLU A 120 18.66 -21.92 -7.14
CA GLU A 120 19.68 -21.50 -8.08
C GLU A 120 19.98 -20.01 -7.93
N THR A 121 21.18 -19.63 -8.32
CA THR A 121 21.62 -18.24 -8.34
C THR A 121 20.74 -17.42 -9.28
N ALA A 122 20.46 -16.18 -8.89
CA ALA A 122 19.77 -15.25 -9.76
C ALA A 122 20.64 -14.96 -10.98
N SER A 123 20.12 -15.30 -12.17
CA SER A 123 20.86 -15.15 -13.44
C SER A 123 20.85 -13.70 -13.90
N ILE A 124 21.50 -12.82 -13.11
CA ILE A 124 21.65 -11.40 -13.41
C ILE A 124 23.05 -11.18 -14.00
N PRO A 125 23.16 -10.80 -15.29
CA PRO A 125 24.44 -10.68 -15.96
C PRO A 125 25.43 -9.74 -15.26
N ALA A 126 24.92 -8.65 -14.65
CA ALA A 126 25.74 -7.69 -13.93
C ALA A 126 26.48 -8.29 -12.73
N TRP A 127 25.98 -9.42 -12.18
CA TRP A 127 26.55 -10.08 -10.99
C TRP A 127 27.46 -11.26 -11.32
N GLN A 128 27.52 -11.68 -12.60
CA GLN A 128 28.29 -12.86 -13.03
C GLN A 128 29.78 -12.56 -13.30
N ARG A 129 30.28 -11.41 -12.84
CA ARG A 129 31.68 -11.05 -12.97
C ARG A 129 32.54 -11.89 -11.99
N PRO A 130 33.73 -12.34 -12.39
CA PRO A 130 34.62 -13.04 -11.47
C PRO A 130 34.87 -12.23 -10.19
N GLY A 131 34.65 -12.87 -9.03
CA GLY A 131 34.84 -12.20 -7.73
C GLY A 131 33.70 -11.32 -7.24
N ASP A 132 32.60 -11.19 -8.00
CA ASP A 132 31.43 -10.44 -7.52
C ASP A 132 30.60 -11.31 -6.55
N PRO A 133 30.52 -10.95 -5.26
CA PRO A 133 29.81 -11.76 -4.27
C PRO A 133 28.30 -11.81 -4.51
N ARG A 134 27.73 -10.88 -5.30
CA ARG A 134 26.31 -10.88 -5.66
C ARG A 134 25.92 -12.05 -6.56
N GLY A 135 26.89 -12.63 -7.28
CA GLY A 135 26.69 -13.83 -8.09
C GLY A 135 26.24 -15.06 -7.29
N ALA A 136 26.44 -15.06 -5.96
CA ALA A 136 25.99 -16.12 -5.08
C ALA A 136 24.55 -15.93 -4.56
N ILE A 137 23.88 -14.80 -4.85
CA ILE A 137 22.50 -14.57 -4.42
C ILE A 137 21.57 -15.53 -5.15
N ILE A 138 20.82 -16.35 -4.41
CA ILE A 138 19.82 -17.26 -4.97
C ILE A 138 18.42 -16.62 -5.00
N LEU A 139 17.55 -17.10 -5.90
CA LEU A 139 16.20 -16.60 -6.08
C LEU A 139 15.39 -16.61 -4.77
N ARG A 140 15.55 -17.66 -3.94
CA ARG A 140 14.91 -17.76 -2.63
C ARG A 140 15.26 -16.58 -1.73
N GLN A 141 16.49 -16.13 -1.71
CA GLN A 141 16.95 -15.02 -0.85
C GLN A 141 16.36 -13.68 -1.30
N LEU A 142 16.19 -13.46 -2.60
CA LEU A 142 15.46 -12.32 -3.15
C LEU A 142 13.99 -12.36 -2.69
N LEU A 143 13.31 -13.49 -2.90
CA LEU A 143 11.92 -13.65 -2.46
C LEU A 143 11.73 -13.48 -0.95
N GLN A 144 12.73 -13.80 -0.15
CA GLN A 144 12.71 -13.66 1.31
C GLN A 144 13.15 -12.27 1.79
N MET A 145 13.41 -11.31 0.89
CA MET A 145 14.00 -10.02 1.25
C MET A 145 15.30 -10.12 2.04
N ARG A 146 16.14 -11.11 1.65
CA ARG A 146 17.41 -11.44 2.30
C ARG A 146 18.58 -11.43 1.30
N SER A 147 18.49 -10.61 0.27
CA SER A 147 19.57 -10.51 -0.74
C SER A 147 20.87 -9.95 -0.18
N GLY A 148 20.81 -9.20 0.91
CA GLY A 148 21.95 -8.46 1.44
C GLY A 148 22.31 -7.19 0.66
N LEU A 149 21.63 -6.89 -0.46
CA LEU A 149 21.85 -5.66 -1.23
C LEU A 149 21.55 -4.42 -0.41
N ARG A 150 22.38 -3.40 -0.55
CA ARG A 150 22.13 -2.10 0.06
C ARG A 150 20.91 -1.45 -0.58
N HIS A 151 19.95 -1.06 0.24
CA HIS A 151 18.80 -0.28 -0.21
C HIS A 151 18.22 0.50 0.96
N ARG A 152 18.21 1.83 0.84
CA ARG A 152 17.50 2.70 1.77
C ARG A 152 16.08 2.90 1.30
N GLU A 153 15.17 2.15 1.91
CA GLU A 153 13.75 2.23 1.56
C GLU A 153 13.19 3.62 1.87
N ASP A 154 13.47 4.15 3.06
CA ASP A 154 13.02 5.45 3.52
C ASP A 154 14.19 6.35 3.93
N ALA A 155 14.03 7.64 3.70
CA ALA A 155 14.99 8.66 4.15
C ALA A 155 14.28 10.00 4.36
N VAL A 156 14.95 10.89 5.10
CA VAL A 156 14.51 12.28 5.29
C VAL A 156 15.64 13.20 4.80
N PRO A 157 15.39 14.01 3.78
CA PRO A 157 14.17 14.10 2.96
C PRO A 157 13.98 12.89 2.05
N ALA A 158 12.72 12.57 1.69
CA ALA A 158 12.36 11.35 0.96
C ALA A 158 13.16 11.15 -0.35
N ARG A 159 13.48 12.25 -1.06
CA ARG A 159 14.25 12.22 -2.32
C ARG A 159 15.68 11.65 -2.17
N THR A 160 16.18 11.46 -0.97
CA THR A 160 17.49 10.87 -0.70
C THR A 160 17.42 9.36 -0.44
N SER A 161 16.22 8.77 -0.39
CA SER A 161 16.06 7.31 -0.33
C SER A 161 16.35 6.66 -1.68
N ASP A 162 16.87 5.44 -1.64
CA ASP A 162 17.12 4.67 -2.87
C ASP A 162 15.80 4.31 -3.57
N ARG A 163 14.71 4.06 -2.80
CA ARG A 163 13.38 3.86 -3.34
C ARG A 163 12.91 5.06 -4.18
N PHE A 164 12.98 6.26 -3.64
CA PHE A 164 12.52 7.46 -4.36
C PHE A 164 13.39 7.73 -5.59
N ARG A 165 14.69 7.55 -5.48
CA ARG A 165 15.62 7.73 -6.61
C ARG A 165 15.34 6.72 -7.72
N MET A 166 15.16 5.44 -7.38
CA MET A 166 14.83 4.39 -8.33
C MET A 166 13.50 4.67 -9.05
N LEU A 167 12.45 5.02 -8.31
CA LEU A 167 11.11 5.17 -8.88
C LEU A 167 10.91 6.48 -9.65
N PHE A 168 11.53 7.58 -9.23
CA PHE A 168 11.14 8.91 -9.69
C PHE A 168 12.30 9.80 -10.19
N LEU A 169 13.55 9.43 -9.95
CA LEU A 169 14.71 10.24 -10.33
C LEU A 169 15.63 9.48 -11.30
N ASP A 170 16.88 9.33 -10.91
CA ASP A 170 17.96 8.79 -11.73
C ASP A 170 17.84 7.31 -12.10
N GLY A 171 17.07 6.53 -11.37
CA GLY A 171 16.78 5.12 -11.70
C GLY A 171 15.53 4.88 -12.54
N ARG A 172 14.69 5.89 -12.75
CA ARG A 172 13.31 5.71 -13.27
C ARG A 172 13.19 5.12 -14.67
N ASP A 173 14.21 5.29 -15.52
CA ASP A 173 14.16 4.85 -16.91
C ASP A 173 14.60 3.39 -17.07
N ASP A 174 15.46 2.88 -16.16
CA ASP A 174 15.86 1.49 -16.04
C ASP A 174 16.04 1.15 -14.55
N MET A 175 14.92 0.83 -13.93
CA MET A 175 14.87 0.56 -12.49
C MET A 175 15.62 -0.70 -12.11
N ALA A 176 15.64 -1.70 -13.00
CA ALA A 176 16.38 -2.94 -12.78
C ALA A 176 17.89 -2.69 -12.74
N ALA A 177 18.43 -1.96 -13.72
CA ALA A 177 19.85 -1.61 -13.73
C ALA A 177 20.24 -0.81 -12.47
N TYR A 178 19.40 0.14 -12.03
CA TYR A 178 19.62 0.88 -10.79
C TYR A 178 19.67 -0.05 -9.56
N ALA A 179 18.72 -0.96 -9.46
CA ALA A 179 18.59 -1.90 -8.35
C ALA A 179 19.74 -2.92 -8.31
N GLU A 180 20.07 -3.48 -9.48
CA GLU A 180 21.14 -4.46 -9.67
C GLU A 180 22.54 -3.88 -9.47
N ALA A 181 22.73 -2.57 -9.66
CA ALA A 181 24.01 -1.90 -9.44
C ALA A 181 24.35 -1.72 -7.94
N GLN A 182 23.40 -1.94 -7.03
CA GLN A 182 23.65 -1.72 -5.61
C GLN A 182 24.65 -2.74 -5.05
N PRO A 183 25.60 -2.29 -4.19
CA PRO A 183 26.54 -3.18 -3.53
C PRO A 183 25.87 -3.99 -2.42
N LEU A 184 26.54 -5.03 -1.92
CA LEU A 184 26.13 -5.70 -0.69
C LEU A 184 26.38 -4.80 0.53
N ALA A 185 25.41 -4.78 1.44
CA ALA A 185 25.53 -4.23 2.79
C ALA A 185 25.71 -5.34 3.83
N ALA A 186 25.33 -6.58 3.49
CA ALA A 186 25.49 -7.76 4.33
C ALA A 186 25.60 -9.01 3.41
N PRO A 187 26.16 -10.12 3.90
CA PRO A 187 26.12 -11.37 3.18
C PRO A 187 24.70 -11.83 2.89
N ALA A 188 24.48 -12.38 1.69
CA ALA A 188 23.18 -12.88 1.27
C ALA A 188 22.64 -13.95 2.25
N GLY A 189 21.37 -13.89 2.56
CA GLY A 189 20.67 -14.81 3.48
C GLY A 189 20.72 -14.43 4.95
N GLN A 190 21.60 -13.53 5.39
CA GLN A 190 21.77 -13.23 6.81
C GLN A 190 20.75 -12.23 7.35
N ALA A 191 20.54 -11.11 6.67
CA ALA A 191 19.68 -10.03 7.15
C ALA A 191 18.38 -9.95 6.33
N PHE A 192 17.25 -9.74 7.02
CA PHE A 192 15.99 -9.35 6.38
C PHE A 192 15.95 -7.81 6.26
N ALA A 193 15.70 -7.32 5.06
CA ALA A 193 15.49 -5.90 4.80
C ALA A 193 14.42 -5.73 3.71
N ILE A 194 13.35 -5.00 4.03
CA ILE A 194 12.34 -4.63 3.04
C ILE A 194 13.00 -3.79 1.96
N SER A 195 12.77 -4.14 0.70
CA SER A 195 13.44 -3.51 -0.41
C SER A 195 12.54 -3.46 -1.65
N SER A 196 12.15 -2.24 -2.04
CA SER A 196 11.49 -1.99 -3.33
C SER A 196 12.38 -2.40 -4.50
N ALA A 197 13.71 -2.24 -4.38
CA ALA A 197 14.66 -2.69 -5.40
C ALA A 197 14.55 -4.20 -5.65
N THR A 198 14.37 -5.01 -4.61
CA THR A 198 14.18 -6.45 -4.75
C THR A 198 12.92 -6.79 -5.57
N GLY A 199 11.84 -6.05 -5.40
CA GLY A 199 10.62 -6.23 -6.21
C GLY A 199 10.85 -5.96 -7.71
N VAL A 200 11.69 -4.99 -8.04
CA VAL A 200 12.07 -4.67 -9.43
C VAL A 200 13.05 -5.71 -9.99
N ILE A 201 14.03 -6.16 -9.22
CA ILE A 201 14.95 -7.24 -9.62
C ILE A 201 14.17 -8.52 -9.94
N LEU A 202 13.19 -8.89 -9.10
CA LEU A 202 12.33 -10.05 -9.36
C LEU A 202 11.50 -9.87 -10.63
N ALA A 203 11.03 -8.66 -10.92
CA ALA A 203 10.30 -8.34 -12.14
C ALA A 203 11.18 -8.45 -13.39
N ASP A 204 12.44 -8.02 -13.32
CA ASP A 204 13.40 -8.20 -14.40
C ASP A 204 13.73 -9.68 -14.64
N LEU A 205 13.92 -10.46 -13.57
CA LEU A 205 14.08 -11.90 -13.67
C LEU A 205 12.88 -12.59 -14.32
N ALA A 206 11.66 -12.12 -14.03
CA ALA A 206 10.44 -12.62 -14.69
C ALA A 206 10.48 -12.33 -16.19
N ALA A 207 10.85 -11.12 -16.60
CA ALA A 207 10.98 -10.77 -18.02
C ALA A 207 12.05 -11.61 -18.72
N ARG A 208 13.23 -11.80 -18.11
CA ARG A 208 14.32 -12.64 -18.63
C ARG A 208 13.93 -14.12 -18.74
N ALA A 209 13.10 -14.62 -17.83
CA ALA A 209 12.60 -16.00 -17.90
C ALA A 209 11.58 -16.22 -19.04
N LEU A 210 10.98 -15.14 -19.54
CA LEU A 210 9.97 -15.18 -20.61
C LEU A 210 10.57 -14.89 -21.99
N THR A 211 11.65 -14.10 -22.07
CA THR A 211 12.25 -13.70 -23.36
C THR A 211 13.70 -13.26 -23.22
N ASP A 212 14.50 -13.55 -24.24
CA ASP A 212 15.86 -13.01 -24.41
C ASP A 212 15.85 -11.62 -25.09
N SER A 213 14.69 -11.15 -25.55
CA SER A 213 14.58 -9.85 -26.21
C SER A 213 14.93 -8.72 -25.26
N ARG A 214 15.68 -7.75 -25.77
CA ARG A 214 15.98 -6.48 -25.08
C ARG A 214 15.02 -5.37 -25.49
N ASP A 215 14.13 -5.60 -26.45
CA ASP A 215 13.09 -4.63 -26.82
C ASP A 215 12.13 -4.43 -25.66
N PRO A 216 12.01 -3.20 -25.13
CA PRO A 216 11.13 -2.90 -23.99
C PRO A 216 9.66 -3.27 -24.23
N ARG A 217 9.18 -3.10 -25.47
CA ARG A 217 7.79 -3.42 -25.83
C ARG A 217 7.54 -4.92 -25.79
N VAL A 218 8.47 -5.72 -26.30
CA VAL A 218 8.40 -7.18 -26.28
C VAL A 218 8.41 -7.69 -24.83
N ARG A 219 9.32 -7.17 -24.01
CA ARG A 219 9.44 -7.52 -22.58
C ARG A 219 8.15 -7.22 -21.83
N ALA A 220 7.65 -6.00 -21.94
CA ALA A 220 6.41 -5.57 -21.28
C ALA A 220 5.19 -6.38 -21.74
N ALA A 221 5.06 -6.64 -23.05
CA ALA A 221 3.95 -7.43 -23.61
C ALA A 221 3.93 -8.85 -23.07
N LEU A 222 5.08 -9.54 -23.06
CA LEU A 222 5.15 -10.94 -22.62
C LEU A 222 4.93 -11.08 -21.11
N VAL A 223 5.45 -10.16 -20.29
CA VAL A 223 5.16 -10.15 -18.85
C VAL A 223 3.69 -9.87 -18.59
N SER A 224 3.10 -8.89 -19.29
CA SER A 224 1.67 -8.56 -19.15
C SER A 224 0.79 -9.75 -19.52
N GLU A 225 1.05 -10.40 -20.63
CA GLU A 225 0.29 -11.55 -21.10
C GLU A 225 0.45 -12.76 -20.17
N TYR A 226 1.65 -13.01 -19.68
CA TYR A 226 1.89 -14.08 -18.71
C TYR A 226 1.12 -13.82 -17.40
N MET A 227 1.20 -12.60 -16.86
CA MET A 227 0.48 -12.25 -15.65
C MET A 227 -1.04 -12.32 -15.86
N ARG A 228 -1.53 -11.80 -16.98
CA ARG A 228 -2.95 -11.83 -17.32
C ARG A 228 -3.48 -13.26 -17.29
N THR A 229 -2.86 -14.16 -18.04
CA THR A 229 -3.36 -15.53 -18.23
C THR A 229 -3.09 -16.46 -17.06
N ARG A 230 -1.96 -16.26 -16.34
CA ARG A 230 -1.53 -17.19 -15.30
C ARG A 230 -1.92 -16.77 -13.89
N ILE A 231 -2.28 -15.50 -13.70
CA ILE A 231 -2.54 -14.93 -12.37
C ILE A 231 -3.83 -14.13 -12.34
N LEU A 232 -3.91 -13.06 -13.15
CA LEU A 232 -4.98 -12.06 -13.00
C LEU A 232 -6.36 -12.63 -13.36
N GLU A 233 -6.50 -13.24 -14.53
CA GLU A 233 -7.76 -13.87 -14.94
C GLU A 233 -8.17 -15.02 -14.02
N PRO A 234 -7.30 -15.98 -13.66
CA PRO A 234 -7.66 -17.04 -12.72
C PRO A 234 -8.09 -16.52 -11.33
N VAL A 235 -7.56 -15.38 -10.89
CA VAL A 235 -7.94 -14.75 -9.61
C VAL A 235 -9.17 -13.85 -9.76
N GLY A 236 -9.52 -13.47 -11.00
CA GLY A 236 -10.63 -12.57 -11.31
C GLY A 236 -10.25 -11.08 -11.15
N MET A 237 -8.96 -10.75 -11.21
CA MET A 237 -8.46 -9.37 -11.14
C MET A 237 -8.51 -8.69 -12.50
N THR A 238 -9.71 -8.40 -12.99
CA THR A 238 -9.94 -7.93 -14.37
C THR A 238 -9.65 -6.44 -14.58
N SER A 239 -9.54 -5.66 -13.51
CA SER A 239 -9.29 -4.22 -13.59
C SER A 239 -7.80 -3.85 -13.51
N THR A 240 -6.91 -4.84 -13.30
CA THR A 240 -5.49 -4.58 -13.00
C THR A 240 -4.74 -3.94 -14.16
N VAL A 241 -4.04 -2.86 -13.86
CA VAL A 241 -3.09 -2.19 -14.76
C VAL A 241 -1.68 -2.37 -14.19
N ILE A 242 -0.75 -2.74 -15.04
CA ILE A 242 0.65 -3.00 -14.67
C ILE A 242 1.50 -1.86 -15.22
N GLY A 243 2.25 -1.19 -14.35
CA GLY A 243 3.23 -0.17 -14.75
C GLY A 243 4.57 -0.80 -15.17
N PHE A 244 5.18 -0.20 -16.21
CA PHE A 244 6.49 -0.58 -16.73
C PHE A 244 7.38 0.66 -16.82
N ASP A 245 8.68 0.45 -16.63
CA ASP A 245 9.68 1.47 -16.91
C ASP A 245 10.03 1.53 -18.41
N ARG A 246 10.93 2.44 -18.80
CA ARG A 246 11.33 2.58 -20.21
C ARG A 246 12.14 1.41 -20.74
N ALA A 247 12.77 0.63 -19.87
CA ALA A 247 13.47 -0.60 -20.23
C ALA A 247 12.52 -1.81 -20.41
N GLY A 248 11.21 -1.61 -20.22
CA GLY A 248 10.20 -2.67 -20.31
C GLY A 248 10.20 -3.60 -19.10
N THR A 249 10.79 -3.19 -18.00
CA THR A 249 10.73 -3.91 -16.74
C THR A 249 9.46 -3.50 -15.97
N MET A 250 8.68 -4.47 -15.55
CA MET A 250 7.54 -4.25 -14.69
C MET A 250 7.98 -3.58 -13.38
N ILE A 251 7.29 -2.50 -12.98
CA ILE A 251 7.57 -1.83 -11.71
C ILE A 251 6.92 -2.64 -10.57
N GLY A 252 7.42 -3.86 -10.40
CA GLY A 252 6.85 -4.89 -9.53
C GLY A 252 6.89 -4.58 -8.05
N SER A 253 7.56 -3.49 -7.66
CA SER A 253 7.60 -3.03 -6.27
C SER A 253 6.37 -2.20 -5.87
N SER A 254 5.66 -1.54 -6.84
CA SER A 254 4.73 -0.48 -6.46
C SER A 254 3.70 -0.05 -7.51
N MET A 255 3.97 -0.19 -8.81
CA MET A 255 3.12 0.44 -9.83
C MET A 255 2.15 -0.55 -10.48
N MET A 256 1.31 -1.17 -9.67
CA MET A 256 0.13 -1.89 -10.13
C MET A 256 -1.09 -1.24 -9.51
N GLU A 257 -2.10 -1.03 -10.34
CA GLU A 257 -3.37 -0.42 -9.95
C GLU A 257 -4.50 -1.42 -10.19
N ALA A 258 -5.42 -1.49 -9.24
CA ALA A 258 -6.60 -2.34 -9.36
C ALA A 258 -7.72 -1.80 -8.47
N THR A 259 -8.96 -2.25 -8.68
CA THR A 259 -10.07 -1.89 -7.79
C THR A 259 -9.88 -2.48 -6.39
N ALA A 260 -10.55 -1.91 -5.40
CA ALA A 260 -10.52 -2.43 -4.03
C ALA A 260 -10.95 -3.91 -3.98
N ARG A 261 -11.95 -4.29 -4.80
CA ARG A 261 -12.42 -5.68 -4.90
C ARG A 261 -11.37 -6.62 -5.49
N ASP A 262 -10.61 -6.16 -6.49
CA ASP A 262 -9.53 -6.97 -7.06
C ASP A 262 -8.39 -7.17 -6.06
N TRP A 263 -8.01 -6.13 -5.32
CA TRP A 263 -7.04 -6.29 -4.22
C TRP A 263 -7.53 -7.24 -3.13
N ALA A 264 -8.83 -7.21 -2.83
CA ALA A 264 -9.43 -8.13 -1.85
C ALA A 264 -9.35 -9.60 -2.31
N ARG A 265 -9.44 -9.87 -3.65
CA ARG A 265 -9.24 -11.22 -4.21
C ARG A 265 -7.84 -11.76 -3.98
N VAL A 266 -6.82 -10.91 -3.99
CA VAL A 266 -5.47 -11.31 -3.58
C VAL A 266 -5.44 -11.73 -2.11
N GLY A 267 -6.11 -10.96 -1.24
CA GLY A 267 -6.26 -11.31 0.18
C GLY A 267 -6.95 -12.66 0.36
N GLU A 268 -8.02 -12.91 -0.38
CA GLU A 268 -8.76 -14.16 -0.34
C GLU A 268 -7.95 -15.33 -0.90
N LEU A 269 -7.22 -15.13 -2.01
CA LEU A 269 -6.28 -16.11 -2.54
C LEU A 269 -5.26 -16.54 -1.47
N LEU A 270 -4.72 -15.58 -0.72
CA LEU A 270 -3.76 -15.87 0.34
C LEU A 270 -4.41 -16.59 1.53
N ARG A 271 -5.64 -16.24 1.87
CA ARG A 271 -6.42 -16.90 2.91
C ARG A 271 -6.66 -18.38 2.57
N HIS A 272 -6.93 -18.69 1.32
CA HIS A 272 -7.08 -20.05 0.79
C HIS A 272 -5.76 -20.73 0.43
N THR A 273 -4.65 -20.22 0.93
CA THR A 273 -3.32 -20.81 0.70
C THR A 273 -2.91 -20.91 -0.77
N GLY A 274 -3.36 -19.97 -1.60
CA GLY A 274 -3.03 -19.90 -3.03
C GLY A 274 -3.90 -20.79 -3.92
N SER A 275 -5.03 -21.29 -3.43
CA SER A 275 -6.00 -22.04 -4.23
C SER A 275 -7.13 -21.12 -4.66
N VAL A 276 -7.46 -21.17 -5.95
CA VAL A 276 -8.54 -20.39 -6.58
C VAL A 276 -9.55 -21.37 -7.14
N LYS A 277 -10.83 -21.22 -6.80
CA LYS A 277 -11.92 -21.97 -7.44
C LYS A 277 -12.41 -21.18 -8.66
N GLY A 278 -12.39 -21.80 -9.84
CA GLY A 278 -12.54 -21.14 -11.13
C GLY A 278 -13.86 -20.42 -11.37
N GLY A 279 -13.77 -19.35 -12.16
CA GLY A 279 -14.83 -18.61 -12.79
C GLY A 279 -14.62 -17.10 -12.64
N ALA A 280 -14.26 -16.44 -13.74
CA ALA A 280 -14.04 -14.99 -13.82
C ALA A 280 -15.36 -14.22 -13.89
N ASP A 281 -16.30 -14.42 -12.96
CA ASP A 281 -17.42 -13.51 -12.80
C ASP A 281 -17.02 -12.42 -11.80
N PRO A 282 -16.80 -11.17 -12.25
CA PRO A 282 -16.45 -10.06 -11.35
C PRO A 282 -17.57 -9.72 -10.36
N ALA A 283 -18.80 -10.20 -10.59
CA ALA A 283 -19.94 -10.05 -9.69
C ALA A 283 -20.15 -11.25 -8.78
N ALA A 284 -19.45 -12.39 -9.03
CA ALA A 284 -19.59 -13.57 -8.19
C ALA A 284 -19.09 -13.31 -6.77
N PRO A 285 -19.75 -13.88 -5.76
CA PRO A 285 -19.23 -13.89 -4.41
C PRO A 285 -17.78 -14.40 -4.38
N LEU A 286 -16.90 -13.74 -3.62
CA LEU A 286 -15.48 -14.08 -3.55
C LEU A 286 -15.18 -15.47 -2.97
N ASP A 287 -16.21 -16.19 -2.49
CA ASP A 287 -16.18 -17.58 -2.02
C ASP A 287 -16.21 -18.62 -3.16
N THR A 288 -16.53 -18.22 -4.41
CA THR A 288 -16.60 -19.13 -5.58
C THR A 288 -15.30 -19.27 -6.36
N VAL A 289 -14.19 -18.82 -5.82
CA VAL A 289 -12.88 -18.87 -6.49
C VAL A 289 -12.34 -20.31 -6.47
N HIS A 290 -12.40 -21.05 -7.60
CA HIS A 290 -11.96 -22.45 -7.74
C HIS A 290 -10.64 -22.61 -8.50
N ALA A 291 -9.90 -23.62 -8.15
CA ALA A 291 -8.46 -23.81 -8.24
C ALA A 291 -7.87 -24.10 -9.63
N GLY A 292 -6.96 -23.25 -10.10
CA GLY A 292 -5.65 -23.70 -10.55
C GLY A 292 -4.66 -23.51 -9.38
N THR A 293 -3.94 -24.54 -9.03
CA THR A 293 -3.03 -24.47 -7.88
C THR A 293 -1.89 -23.53 -8.21
N LEU A 294 -1.91 -22.31 -7.64
CA LEU A 294 -0.69 -21.50 -7.58
C LEU A 294 0.34 -22.29 -6.78
N ALA A 295 1.55 -22.41 -7.32
CA ALA A 295 2.57 -23.28 -6.78
C ALA A 295 2.74 -23.11 -5.26
N PRO A 296 2.93 -24.21 -4.50
CA PRO A 296 3.07 -24.17 -3.04
C PRO A 296 4.13 -23.18 -2.53
N GLN A 297 5.06 -22.82 -3.38
CA GLN A 297 6.21 -21.96 -3.08
C GLN A 297 5.87 -20.47 -3.08
N SER A 298 4.87 -20.01 -3.85
CA SER A 298 4.36 -18.65 -3.78
C SER A 298 3.67 -18.36 -2.42
N ARG A 299 3.18 -19.42 -1.75
CA ARG A 299 2.58 -19.36 -0.42
C ARG A 299 3.56 -18.99 0.69
N LEU A 300 4.83 -19.43 0.55
CA LEU A 300 5.85 -19.19 1.58
C LEU A 300 6.24 -17.72 1.64
N TRP A 301 6.18 -17.01 0.52
CA TRP A 301 6.65 -15.64 0.46
C TRP A 301 5.61 -14.63 0.98
N CYS A 302 4.35 -14.72 0.56
CA CYS A 302 3.29 -13.87 1.10
C CYS A 302 3.09 -14.12 2.61
N ARG A 303 3.29 -15.37 3.09
CA ARG A 303 3.32 -15.66 4.52
C ARG A 303 4.53 -15.06 5.23
N SER A 304 5.71 -15.05 4.63
CA SER A 304 6.90 -14.46 5.26
C SER A 304 6.82 -12.94 5.35
N LEU A 305 6.21 -12.26 4.39
CA LEU A 305 5.90 -10.83 4.48
C LEU A 305 4.87 -10.55 5.58
N ALA A 306 3.79 -11.34 5.65
CA ALA A 306 2.78 -11.21 6.69
C ALA A 306 3.31 -11.53 8.09
N GLN A 307 4.19 -12.54 8.22
CA GLN A 307 4.78 -12.93 9.51
C GLN A 307 5.91 -12.01 9.97
N SER A 308 6.64 -11.39 9.04
CA SER A 308 7.70 -10.44 9.38
C SER A 308 7.14 -9.09 9.84
N SER A 309 5.98 -8.69 9.32
CA SER A 309 5.25 -7.50 9.80
C SER A 309 4.63 -7.69 11.18
N GLY A 310 4.34 -8.94 11.59
CA GLY A 310 3.73 -9.26 12.89
C GLY A 310 4.70 -9.53 14.04
N ARG A 311 5.98 -9.82 13.78
CA ARG A 311 6.96 -10.20 14.83
C ARG A 311 7.84 -9.07 15.36
N LYS A 312 7.91 -7.96 14.70
CA LYS A 312 8.38 -6.71 15.29
C LYS A 312 7.30 -5.72 14.93
N GLY A 313 6.55 -5.28 15.93
CA GLY A 313 5.82 -4.03 15.79
C GLY A 313 6.81 -3.08 15.15
N ILE A 314 6.67 -2.83 13.86
CA ILE A 314 7.28 -1.69 13.22
C ILE A 314 6.66 -0.56 14.03
N ALA A 315 7.43 -0.08 15.02
CA ALA A 315 7.21 1.27 15.50
C ALA A 315 7.31 2.08 14.20
N GLN A 316 6.17 2.33 13.58
CA GLN A 316 6.06 3.43 12.65
C GLN A 316 6.72 4.57 13.43
N PRO A 317 7.74 5.24 12.88
CA PRO A 317 8.23 6.44 13.52
C PRO A 317 6.96 7.23 13.75
N ALA A 318 6.62 7.42 15.02
CA ALA A 318 5.47 8.18 15.42
C ALA A 318 5.59 9.44 14.58
N MET A 319 4.65 9.67 13.66
CA MET A 319 4.55 10.96 12.99
C MET A 319 4.54 11.92 14.14
N ALA A 320 5.64 12.64 14.29
CA ALA A 320 5.84 13.55 15.39
C ALA A 320 4.59 14.40 15.39
N ARG A 321 3.72 14.17 16.37
CA ARG A 321 2.56 15.01 16.62
C ARG A 321 3.16 16.39 16.71
N ARG A 322 3.02 17.20 15.67
CA ARG A 322 3.27 18.62 15.75
C ARG A 322 2.29 19.10 16.82
N ARG A 323 2.76 19.12 18.05
CA ARG A 323 2.10 19.91 19.09
C ARG A 323 1.95 21.29 18.48
N ALA A 324 0.70 21.69 18.29
CA ALA A 324 0.37 23.05 17.92
C ALA A 324 1.18 23.95 18.85
N ARG A 325 2.19 24.61 18.31
CA ARG A 325 2.94 25.64 19.05
C ARG A 325 1.92 26.70 19.36
N LYS A 326 1.63 26.87 20.64
CA LYS A 326 0.89 28.06 21.12
C LYS A 326 1.51 29.28 20.46
N PRO A 327 0.70 30.21 19.93
CA PRO A 327 1.25 31.44 19.36
C PRO A 327 2.07 32.16 20.42
N VAL A 328 3.35 32.35 20.13
CA VAL A 328 4.23 33.18 20.94
C VAL A 328 3.71 34.59 20.79
N ARG A 329 3.14 35.15 21.87
CA ARG A 329 2.86 36.59 21.99
C ARG A 329 4.19 37.30 21.91
N LEU A 330 4.44 38.00 20.82
CA LEU A 330 5.54 38.98 20.75
C LEU A 330 5.21 40.17 21.64
N PRO A 331 6.10 40.65 22.47
CA PRO A 331 5.89 41.86 23.29
C PRO A 331 5.76 43.09 22.37
N GLY A 332 4.77 43.92 22.69
CA GLY A 332 4.45 45.13 21.94
C GLY A 332 5.66 46.04 21.72
N ARG A 333 5.88 46.42 20.48
CA ARG A 333 6.72 47.59 20.13
C ARG A 333 5.87 48.82 20.09
N THR A 334 6.19 49.74 20.95
CA THR A 334 5.71 51.13 21.00
C THR A 334 5.94 51.84 19.68
N ARG A 335 4.88 52.57 19.26
CA ARG A 335 4.92 53.53 18.17
C ARG A 335 5.85 54.70 18.52
N THR A 336 6.79 55.03 17.64
CA THR A 336 7.28 56.40 17.45
C THR A 336 7.77 56.56 16.02
N GLY A 337 7.33 57.64 15.40
CA GLY A 337 8.06 58.46 14.43
C GLY A 337 7.97 58.08 12.97
N GLY A 338 7.21 58.91 12.25
CA GLY A 338 7.13 58.93 10.81
C GLY A 338 8.42 59.42 10.13
N ALA A 339 8.57 58.96 8.88
CA ALA A 339 9.24 59.69 7.84
C ALA A 339 8.76 59.20 6.46
N ARG A 340 8.19 60.12 5.72
CA ARG A 340 7.94 59.98 4.28
C ARG A 340 9.26 60.19 3.53
N ILE A 341 9.48 59.39 2.47
CA ILE A 341 10.23 59.83 1.29
C ILE A 341 9.80 58.90 0.13
N ALA A 342 9.10 59.50 -0.82
CA ALA A 342 9.25 59.69 -2.27
C ALA A 342 9.81 58.47 -3.07
N GLY A 343 9.01 57.98 -4.06
CA GLY A 343 9.54 57.41 -5.28
C GLY A 343 10.19 58.51 -6.18
N PRO A 344 10.72 58.26 -7.34
CA PRO A 344 10.01 57.64 -8.48
C PRO A 344 10.87 56.88 -9.54
N ALA A 345 10.20 56.56 -10.66
CA ALA A 345 10.65 56.48 -12.05
C ALA A 345 10.90 55.08 -12.61
N SER A 346 9.95 54.57 -13.31
CA SER A 346 9.77 54.38 -14.78
C SER A 346 11.00 54.43 -15.69
N HIS A 347 11.30 53.33 -16.39
CA HIS A 347 11.79 53.35 -17.77
C HIS A 347 11.31 52.05 -18.48
N ARG A 348 10.41 52.26 -19.32
CA ARG A 348 10.12 52.09 -20.75
C ARG A 348 11.11 51.19 -21.50
N GLY A 349 10.54 50.18 -22.21
CA GLY A 349 11.12 49.58 -23.40
C GLY A 349 11.01 50.54 -24.59
N PRO A 350 11.03 50.16 -25.80
CA PRO A 350 11.43 49.04 -26.61
C PRO A 350 12.33 49.49 -27.80
N PRO A 351 12.26 49.15 -29.08
CA PRO A 351 11.55 48.16 -29.91
C PRO A 351 12.41 47.52 -31.04
N GLY A 352 11.75 46.76 -31.90
CA GLY A 352 12.11 46.61 -33.30
C GLY A 352 12.43 45.19 -33.74
N CYS A 353 11.50 44.53 -34.33
CA CYS A 353 11.27 44.34 -35.76
C CYS A 353 12.52 44.14 -36.62
N HIS A 354 12.63 42.98 -37.25
CA HIS A 354 12.55 42.88 -38.70
C HIS A 354 12.41 41.42 -39.19
N ARG A 355 11.51 41.31 -40.15
CA ARG A 355 11.19 40.21 -41.05
C ARG A 355 12.28 40.01 -42.11
N ALA A 356 12.07 38.91 -42.78
CA ALA A 356 12.46 38.52 -44.14
C ALA A 356 13.64 37.54 -44.20
N GLY A 357 13.65 36.53 -44.99
CA GLY A 357 12.90 36.09 -46.14
C GLY A 357 13.41 34.72 -46.56
N GLN A 358 12.51 33.95 -47.05
CA GLN A 358 12.44 33.24 -48.33
C GLN A 358 13.69 32.53 -48.92
N GLY A 359 13.45 31.34 -49.36
CA GLY A 359 14.07 30.65 -50.48
C GLY A 359 14.94 29.47 -50.08
N GLY A 360 14.77 28.29 -50.53
CA GLY A 360 14.19 27.75 -51.70
C GLY A 360 14.88 26.41 -52.03
N ARG A 361 14.08 25.41 -52.41
CA ARG A 361 14.39 24.31 -53.36
C ARG A 361 15.68 23.51 -53.13
N ALA A 362 15.63 22.26 -53.04
CA ALA A 362 15.19 21.13 -53.87
C ALA A 362 16.36 20.14 -54.09
N ALA A 363 16.03 18.87 -54.07
CA ALA A 363 16.54 17.77 -54.87
C ALA A 363 17.96 17.19 -54.55
N ARG A 364 18.09 16.07 -54.01
CA ARG A 364 18.16 14.72 -54.61
C ARG A 364 18.08 13.68 -53.53
#